data_ba991d50742188a6270b435b2b4f0c5a
#
_entry.id   ba991d50742188a6270b435b2b4f0c5a
#
_cell.length_a   1.000
_cell.length_b   1.000
_cell.length_c   1.000
_cell.angle_alpha   90.00
_cell.angle_beta   90.00
_cell.angle_gamma   90.00
#
_symmetry.space_group_name_H-M   'P 1'
#
loop_
_entity.id
_entity.type
_entity.pdbx_description
1 polymer ?
#
loop_
_entity_poly.entity_id
_entity_poly.type
_entity_poly.pdbx_seq_one_letter_code
_entity_poly.pdbx_strand_id
1 'polypeptide(L)'
;MNITRLASGTWRARVYAGVENGKSVYKSITGATKKEVEMKAAEFQMQQTEKKKEMAKPVSQQMTVGDAIDRYINNVIGVLSPTTIRRYQTDRKKFFKGIMEIKLFDLTQDDVQRAVSLDSKRYAAKSIHCAHGLLSAALGVYLPNFQLKTNLPQKVLPDVLVPENVDIQRMLERVKGTRMEGAILLGACCGMRRSEICGLKYIDIDAKKSIIKVRRTIVKDENGKWIVRDTTKTPKSKREIEVAPFIIGRLLDLPREGEFVINRMPDTISKEFIDIRNALGLTCRFHDLRHYNASIMLALNVPDKYAMKRMGYSTPATLKKVYQHTMKDKEKEVTSTINSQMSSLFSGNAGDSET
;
A
#
# COMPACT_ATOMS: atom_id res chain seq x y z
N MET A 1 -11.34 -22.35 -53.89
CA MET A 1 -11.27 -23.44 -52.88
C MET A 1 -11.45 -24.76 -53.62
N ASN A 2 -10.49 -25.68 -53.51
CA ASN A 2 -10.57 -26.94 -54.23
C ASN A 2 -11.10 -28.03 -53.26
N ILE A 3 -12.23 -28.62 -53.59
CA ILE A 3 -12.88 -29.67 -52.80
C ILE A 3 -12.90 -30.96 -53.56
N THR A 4 -12.29 -32.01 -53.04
CA THR A 4 -12.12 -33.29 -53.67
C THR A 4 -12.82 -34.41 -52.84
N ARG A 5 -13.40 -35.40 -53.55
CA ARG A 5 -13.92 -36.60 -52.89
C ARG A 5 -12.80 -37.62 -52.77
N LEU A 6 -12.60 -38.11 -51.55
CA LEU A 6 -11.57 -39.14 -51.28
C LEU A 6 -12.08 -40.53 -51.61
N ALA A 7 -11.20 -41.50 -51.80
CA ALA A 7 -11.54 -42.90 -52.06
C ALA A 7 -12.36 -43.53 -50.89
N SER A 8 -12.24 -42.97 -49.67
CA SER A 8 -13.04 -43.34 -48.51
C SER A 8 -14.50 -42.85 -48.53
N GLY A 9 -14.93 -42.15 -49.59
CA GLY A 9 -16.27 -41.57 -49.70
C GLY A 9 -16.44 -40.22 -49.02
N THR A 10 -15.50 -39.75 -48.21
CA THR A 10 -15.51 -38.45 -47.51
C THR A 10 -15.04 -37.32 -48.46
N TRP A 11 -15.48 -36.08 -48.15
CA TRP A 11 -15.04 -34.89 -48.89
C TRP A 11 -13.96 -34.16 -48.14
N ARG A 12 -12.98 -33.55 -48.85
CA ARG A 12 -11.86 -32.81 -48.29
C ARG A 12 -11.64 -31.48 -49.03
N ALA A 13 -11.49 -30.40 -48.27
CA ALA A 13 -10.99 -29.10 -48.70
C ALA A 13 -9.57 -28.85 -48.15
N ARG A 14 -8.70 -28.26 -48.99
CA ARG A 14 -7.43 -27.69 -48.55
C ARG A 14 -7.57 -26.17 -48.51
N VAL A 15 -7.49 -25.60 -47.31
CA VAL A 15 -7.65 -24.17 -47.04
C VAL A 15 -6.29 -23.61 -46.63
N TYR A 16 -5.89 -22.48 -47.24
CA TYR A 16 -4.68 -21.79 -46.88
C TYR A 16 -4.71 -21.30 -45.44
N ALA A 17 -3.73 -21.68 -44.62
CA ALA A 17 -3.66 -21.38 -43.18
C ALA A 17 -2.58 -20.34 -42.84
N GLY A 18 -1.68 -19.99 -43.78
CA GLY A 18 -0.61 -19.02 -43.54
C GLY A 18 0.75 -19.44 -44.10
N VAL A 19 1.83 -18.81 -43.64
CA VAL A 19 3.23 -19.14 -43.98
C VAL A 19 3.96 -19.51 -42.71
N GLU A 20 4.59 -20.67 -42.66
CA GLU A 20 5.55 -21.08 -41.62
C GLU A 20 6.90 -21.37 -42.27
N ASN A 21 7.96 -20.78 -41.70
CA ASN A 21 9.34 -20.89 -42.19
C ASN A 21 9.49 -20.63 -43.73
N GLY A 22 8.77 -19.60 -44.21
CA GLY A 22 8.80 -19.20 -45.63
C GLY A 22 8.00 -20.12 -46.59
N LYS A 23 7.29 -21.14 -46.10
CA LYS A 23 6.48 -22.07 -46.89
C LYS A 23 4.99 -21.90 -46.59
N SER A 24 4.15 -21.94 -47.63
CA SER A 24 2.68 -21.88 -47.47
C SER A 24 2.14 -23.12 -46.79
N VAL A 25 1.38 -22.92 -45.70
CA VAL A 25 0.75 -23.98 -44.93
C VAL A 25 -0.73 -24.04 -45.28
N TYR A 26 -1.25 -25.26 -45.43
CA TYR A 26 -2.65 -25.51 -45.72
C TYR A 26 -3.26 -26.43 -44.67
N LYS A 27 -4.44 -26.06 -44.18
CA LYS A 27 -5.25 -26.92 -43.30
C LYS A 27 -6.19 -27.79 -44.14
N SER A 28 -6.22 -29.08 -43.81
CA SER A 28 -7.12 -30.07 -44.44
C SER A 28 -8.41 -30.15 -43.63
N ILE A 29 -9.55 -29.90 -44.23
CA ILE A 29 -10.87 -29.96 -43.61
C ILE A 29 -11.67 -31.07 -44.29
N THR A 30 -12.18 -32.03 -43.53
CA THR A 30 -12.89 -33.20 -44.03
C THR A 30 -14.32 -33.23 -43.49
N GLY A 31 -15.25 -33.86 -44.21
CA GLY A 31 -16.64 -34.01 -43.79
C GLY A 31 -17.36 -35.10 -44.62
N ALA A 32 -18.55 -35.53 -44.20
CA ALA A 32 -19.33 -36.57 -44.85
C ALA A 32 -19.97 -36.07 -46.14
N THR A 33 -20.28 -34.76 -46.23
CA THR A 33 -20.92 -34.17 -47.40
C THR A 33 -20.10 -33.00 -47.95
N LYS A 34 -20.22 -32.71 -49.23
CA LYS A 34 -19.58 -31.57 -49.87
C LYS A 34 -19.98 -30.24 -49.20
N LYS A 35 -21.28 -30.08 -48.89
CA LYS A 35 -21.83 -28.88 -48.25
C LYS A 35 -21.29 -28.64 -46.85
N GLU A 36 -21.08 -29.71 -46.07
CA GLU A 36 -20.48 -29.63 -44.73
C GLU A 36 -19.04 -29.13 -44.82
N VAL A 37 -18.24 -29.62 -45.74
CA VAL A 37 -16.85 -29.20 -45.95
C VAL A 37 -16.76 -27.76 -46.44
N GLU A 38 -17.70 -27.33 -47.31
CA GLU A 38 -17.81 -25.94 -47.74
C GLU A 38 -18.07 -24.99 -46.59
N MET A 39 -19.04 -25.33 -45.71
CA MET A 39 -19.34 -24.53 -44.52
C MET A 39 -18.15 -24.41 -43.56
N LYS A 40 -17.59 -25.55 -43.17
CA LYS A 40 -16.40 -25.55 -42.27
C LYS A 40 -15.20 -24.81 -42.85
N ALA A 41 -15.00 -24.89 -44.14
CA ALA A 41 -13.91 -24.19 -44.82
C ALA A 41 -14.15 -22.66 -44.91
N ALA A 42 -15.41 -22.25 -45.14
CA ALA A 42 -15.80 -20.85 -45.09
C ALA A 42 -15.65 -20.26 -43.69
N GLU A 43 -16.10 -20.95 -42.64
CA GLU A 43 -15.93 -20.56 -41.25
C GLU A 43 -14.43 -20.38 -40.90
N PHE A 44 -13.60 -21.33 -41.30
CA PHE A 44 -12.15 -21.23 -41.08
C PHE A 44 -11.52 -20.02 -41.80
N GLN A 45 -11.94 -19.74 -43.02
CA GLN A 45 -11.48 -18.57 -43.78
C GLN A 45 -11.95 -17.26 -43.13
N MET A 46 -13.18 -17.18 -42.67
CA MET A 46 -13.71 -16.02 -41.92
C MET A 46 -12.87 -15.77 -40.67
N GLN A 47 -12.64 -16.81 -39.86
CA GLN A 47 -11.79 -16.70 -38.66
C GLN A 47 -10.35 -16.25 -38.96
N GLN A 48 -9.76 -16.74 -40.07
CA GLN A 48 -8.41 -16.31 -40.52
C GLN A 48 -8.40 -14.85 -40.96
N THR A 49 -9.46 -14.42 -41.67
CA THR A 49 -9.60 -13.03 -42.11
C THR A 49 -9.79 -12.07 -40.97
N GLU A 50 -10.60 -12.46 -39.97
CA GLU A 50 -10.79 -11.70 -38.73
C GLU A 50 -9.48 -11.59 -37.93
N LYS A 51 -8.76 -12.70 -37.77
CA LYS A 51 -7.43 -12.68 -37.12
C LYS A 51 -6.44 -11.78 -37.83
N LYS A 52 -6.41 -11.79 -39.18
CA LYS A 52 -5.55 -10.90 -39.95
C LYS A 52 -5.95 -9.43 -39.84
N LYS A 53 -7.25 -9.12 -39.86
CA LYS A 53 -7.74 -7.77 -39.63
C LYS A 53 -7.41 -7.28 -38.21
N GLU A 54 -7.47 -8.17 -37.25
CA GLU A 54 -7.14 -7.88 -35.87
C GLU A 54 -5.63 -7.63 -35.66
N MET A 55 -4.76 -8.42 -36.31
CA MET A 55 -3.30 -8.22 -36.33
C MET A 55 -2.85 -6.96 -37.07
N ALA A 56 -3.63 -6.49 -38.04
CA ALA A 56 -3.37 -5.26 -38.75
C ALA A 56 -3.76 -3.97 -38.02
N LYS A 57 -4.50 -4.09 -36.90
CA LYS A 57 -4.83 -2.93 -36.07
C LYS A 57 -3.57 -2.40 -35.36
N PRO A 58 -3.43 -1.09 -35.17
CA PRO A 58 -2.32 -0.51 -34.41
C PRO A 58 -2.16 -1.21 -33.07
N VAL A 59 -0.92 -1.34 -32.60
CA VAL A 59 -0.60 -2.01 -31.32
C VAL A 59 -1.42 -1.46 -30.15
N SER A 60 -1.75 -0.17 -30.18
CA SER A 60 -2.64 0.49 -29.21
C SER A 60 -4.06 -0.09 -29.20
N GLN A 61 -4.58 -0.56 -30.34
CA GLN A 61 -5.93 -1.15 -30.42
C GLN A 61 -5.98 -2.63 -30.02
N GLN A 62 -4.83 -3.30 -29.93
CA GLN A 62 -4.74 -4.69 -29.49
C GLN A 62 -4.45 -4.84 -28.00
N MET A 63 -4.00 -3.74 -27.35
CA MET A 63 -3.60 -3.73 -25.95
C MET A 63 -4.79 -4.02 -25.03
N THR A 64 -4.63 -4.97 -24.11
CA THR A 64 -5.59 -5.25 -23.05
C THR A 64 -5.41 -4.29 -21.88
N VAL A 65 -6.38 -4.25 -20.97
CA VAL A 65 -6.27 -3.54 -19.68
C VAL A 65 -5.06 -4.05 -18.89
N GLY A 66 -4.84 -5.36 -18.89
CA GLY A 66 -3.70 -5.99 -18.24
C GLY A 66 -2.37 -5.51 -18.81
N ASP A 67 -2.23 -5.48 -20.16
CA ASP A 67 -1.03 -5.00 -20.83
C ASP A 67 -0.74 -3.52 -20.53
N ALA A 68 -1.79 -2.71 -20.47
CA ALA A 68 -1.66 -1.29 -20.13
C ALA A 68 -1.12 -1.10 -18.71
N ILE A 69 -1.65 -1.86 -17.74
CA ILE A 69 -1.16 -1.81 -16.37
C ILE A 69 0.30 -2.29 -16.29
N ASP A 70 0.63 -3.41 -16.94
CA ASP A 70 1.98 -3.97 -16.92
C ASP A 70 3.00 -3.02 -17.55
N ARG A 71 2.66 -2.38 -18.69
CA ARG A 71 3.49 -1.33 -19.32
C ARG A 71 3.61 -0.10 -18.44
N TYR A 72 2.52 0.35 -17.80
CA TYR A 72 2.57 1.47 -16.87
C TYR A 72 3.52 1.18 -15.71
N ILE A 73 3.42 0.01 -15.08
CA ILE A 73 4.30 -0.39 -13.98
C ILE A 73 5.76 -0.35 -14.43
N ASN A 74 6.07 -0.94 -15.59
CA ASN A 74 7.43 -0.97 -16.13
C ASN A 74 7.99 0.43 -16.42
N ASN A 75 7.17 1.34 -16.94
CA ASN A 75 7.59 2.71 -17.25
C ASN A 75 7.86 3.57 -16.00
N VAL A 76 7.29 3.22 -14.85
CA VAL A 76 7.50 3.98 -13.61
C VAL A 76 8.52 3.33 -12.66
N ILE A 77 9.16 2.22 -13.06
CA ILE A 77 10.31 1.64 -12.37
C ILE A 77 11.45 2.66 -12.36
N GLY A 78 12.09 2.86 -11.20
CA GLY A 78 13.12 3.88 -11.01
C GLY A 78 12.58 5.29 -10.70
N VAL A 79 11.33 5.61 -11.08
CA VAL A 79 10.67 6.88 -10.76
C VAL A 79 9.92 6.79 -9.42
N LEU A 80 9.13 5.73 -9.25
CA LEU A 80 8.40 5.50 -8.01
C LEU A 80 9.23 4.68 -7.01
N SER A 81 8.81 4.74 -5.73
CA SER A 81 9.50 3.97 -4.69
C SER A 81 9.36 2.46 -4.94
N PRO A 82 10.40 1.63 -4.66
CA PRO A 82 10.34 0.17 -4.84
C PRO A 82 9.14 -0.48 -4.15
N THR A 83 8.78 0.00 -2.95
CA THR A 83 7.58 -0.46 -2.24
C THR A 83 6.29 -0.14 -2.98
N THR A 84 6.23 0.96 -3.73
CA THR A 84 5.07 1.31 -4.58
C THR A 84 5.00 0.37 -5.77
N ILE A 85 6.13 0.13 -6.45
CA ILE A 85 6.20 -0.80 -7.59
C ILE A 85 5.77 -2.20 -7.16
N ARG A 86 6.35 -2.73 -6.07
CA ARG A 86 5.98 -4.03 -5.52
C ARG A 86 4.50 -4.14 -5.20
N ARG A 87 3.92 -3.07 -4.66
CA ARG A 87 2.48 -3.01 -4.41
C ARG A 87 1.69 -3.04 -5.70
N TYR A 88 2.05 -2.27 -6.72
CA TYR A 88 1.41 -2.26 -8.03
C TYR A 88 1.43 -3.65 -8.67
N GLN A 89 2.56 -4.35 -8.62
CA GLN A 89 2.68 -5.73 -9.09
C GLN A 89 1.74 -6.69 -8.33
N THR A 90 1.60 -6.50 -7.02
CA THR A 90 0.66 -7.28 -6.20
C THR A 90 -0.78 -6.95 -6.54
N ASP A 91 -1.12 -5.67 -6.66
CA ASP A 91 -2.47 -5.20 -6.98
C ASP A 91 -2.89 -5.70 -8.39
N ARG A 92 -1.99 -5.64 -9.39
CA ARG A 92 -2.18 -6.17 -10.75
C ARG A 92 -2.55 -7.66 -10.78
N LYS A 93 -1.86 -8.46 -9.96
CA LYS A 93 -2.11 -9.91 -9.87
C LYS A 93 -3.38 -10.26 -9.12
N LYS A 94 -3.85 -9.40 -8.23
CA LYS A 94 -4.90 -9.72 -7.26
C LYS A 94 -6.27 -9.18 -7.63
N PHE A 95 -6.34 -7.94 -8.11
CA PHE A 95 -7.59 -7.19 -8.29
C PHE A 95 -8.05 -7.13 -9.74
N PHE A 96 -9.35 -6.96 -9.91
CA PHE A 96 -10.04 -6.68 -11.18
C PHE A 96 -9.75 -7.71 -12.29
N LYS A 97 -9.57 -8.98 -11.92
CA LYS A 97 -9.19 -10.05 -12.85
C LYS A 97 -10.14 -10.17 -14.04
N GLY A 98 -11.43 -9.91 -13.83
CA GLY A 98 -12.46 -10.03 -14.87
C GLY A 98 -12.34 -9.04 -16.03
N ILE A 99 -11.55 -7.96 -15.88
CA ILE A 99 -11.37 -6.98 -16.95
C ILE A 99 -9.97 -7.01 -17.57
N MET A 100 -9.05 -7.82 -17.06
CA MET A 100 -7.64 -7.79 -17.48
C MET A 100 -7.42 -8.18 -18.95
N GLU A 101 -8.27 -9.07 -19.47
CA GLU A 101 -8.20 -9.55 -20.87
C GLU A 101 -9.05 -8.70 -21.83
N ILE A 102 -9.83 -7.74 -21.32
CA ILE A 102 -10.62 -6.83 -22.16
C ILE A 102 -9.67 -5.88 -22.89
N LYS A 103 -9.89 -5.69 -24.18
CA LYS A 103 -9.14 -4.69 -24.97
C LYS A 103 -9.49 -3.28 -24.48
N LEU A 104 -8.51 -2.40 -24.45
CA LEU A 104 -8.70 -1.04 -23.90
C LEU A 104 -9.86 -0.30 -24.57
N PHE A 105 -10.03 -0.44 -25.89
CA PHE A 105 -11.09 0.24 -26.64
C PHE A 105 -12.48 -0.36 -26.44
N ASP A 106 -12.55 -1.60 -25.96
CA ASP A 106 -13.81 -2.31 -25.69
C ASP A 106 -14.21 -2.17 -24.21
N LEU A 107 -13.33 -1.58 -23.37
CA LEU A 107 -13.59 -1.40 -21.95
C LEU A 107 -14.71 -0.39 -21.71
N THR A 108 -15.73 -0.80 -20.94
CA THR A 108 -16.86 0.04 -20.55
C THR A 108 -16.80 0.43 -19.07
N GLN A 109 -17.52 1.51 -18.69
CA GLN A 109 -17.68 1.89 -17.28
C GLN A 109 -18.35 0.77 -16.46
N ASP A 110 -19.27 0.06 -17.07
CA ASP A 110 -19.98 -1.08 -16.47
C ASP A 110 -19.05 -2.24 -16.14
N ASP A 111 -18.09 -2.54 -17.01
CA ASP A 111 -17.10 -3.59 -16.75
C ASP A 111 -16.26 -3.25 -15.53
N VAL A 112 -15.79 -2.01 -15.42
CA VAL A 112 -15.02 -1.54 -14.27
C VAL A 112 -15.89 -1.56 -13.01
N GLN A 113 -17.14 -1.08 -13.07
CA GLN A 113 -18.03 -1.07 -11.91
C GLN A 113 -18.33 -2.49 -11.43
N ARG A 114 -18.58 -3.44 -12.34
CA ARG A 114 -18.79 -4.86 -11.99
C ARG A 114 -17.55 -5.46 -11.33
N ALA A 115 -16.37 -5.21 -11.86
CA ALA A 115 -15.11 -5.69 -11.29
C ALA A 115 -14.89 -5.14 -9.87
N VAL A 116 -15.11 -3.83 -9.65
CA VAL A 116 -15.05 -3.19 -8.34
C VAL A 116 -16.07 -3.81 -7.38
N SER A 117 -17.32 -4.01 -7.82
CA SER A 117 -18.39 -4.58 -6.98
C SER A 117 -18.08 -6.02 -6.55
N LEU A 118 -17.54 -6.84 -7.45
CA LEU A 118 -17.13 -8.22 -7.15
C LEU A 118 -15.99 -8.26 -6.12
N ASP A 119 -14.95 -7.45 -6.33
CA ASP A 119 -13.80 -7.42 -5.45
C ASP A 119 -14.13 -6.78 -4.08
N SER A 120 -15.09 -5.86 -4.03
CA SER A 120 -15.55 -5.24 -2.78
C SER A 120 -16.19 -6.23 -1.81
N LYS A 121 -16.70 -7.35 -2.30
CA LYS A 121 -17.24 -8.45 -1.47
C LYS A 121 -16.11 -9.25 -0.77
N ARG A 122 -14.88 -9.17 -1.26
CA ARG A 122 -13.74 -10.01 -0.83
C ARG A 122 -12.62 -9.23 -0.15
N TYR A 123 -12.51 -7.93 -0.45
CA TYR A 123 -11.37 -7.13 -0.04
C TYR A 123 -11.79 -5.82 0.63
N ALA A 124 -10.96 -5.37 1.56
CA ALA A 124 -11.19 -4.11 2.27
C ALA A 124 -11.21 -2.90 1.31
N ALA A 125 -12.11 -1.94 1.56
CA ALA A 125 -12.30 -0.73 0.77
C ALA A 125 -10.97 0.00 0.44
N LYS A 126 -10.06 0.13 1.41
CA LYS A 126 -8.76 0.76 1.20
C LYS A 126 -7.93 0.05 0.12
N SER A 127 -7.98 -1.27 0.04
CA SER A 127 -7.25 -2.05 -0.97
C SER A 127 -7.84 -1.84 -2.36
N ILE A 128 -9.18 -1.83 -2.47
CA ILE A 128 -9.90 -1.52 -3.71
C ILE A 128 -9.52 -0.13 -4.23
N HIS A 129 -9.57 0.89 -3.36
CA HIS A 129 -9.17 2.25 -3.75
C HIS A 129 -7.74 2.33 -4.28
N CYS A 130 -6.86 1.53 -3.73
CA CYS A 130 -5.48 1.52 -4.15
C CYS A 130 -5.27 0.83 -5.49
N ALA A 131 -5.94 -0.31 -5.72
CA ALA A 131 -5.93 -1.00 -7.00
C ALA A 131 -6.62 -0.16 -8.09
N HIS A 132 -7.73 0.50 -7.76
CA HIS A 132 -8.41 1.43 -8.66
C HIS A 132 -7.52 2.62 -9.02
N GLY A 133 -6.72 3.15 -8.08
CA GLY A 133 -5.74 4.19 -8.35
C GLY A 133 -4.67 3.76 -9.37
N LEU A 134 -4.21 2.50 -9.32
CA LEU A 134 -3.31 1.94 -10.32
C LEU A 134 -4.00 1.83 -11.69
N LEU A 135 -5.21 1.29 -11.74
CA LEU A 135 -6.01 1.21 -12.96
C LEU A 135 -6.20 2.59 -13.58
N SER A 136 -6.63 3.58 -12.79
CA SER A 136 -6.82 4.96 -13.23
C SER A 136 -5.54 5.57 -13.79
N ALA A 137 -4.40 5.35 -13.15
CA ALA A 137 -3.11 5.85 -13.62
C ALA A 137 -2.71 5.23 -14.96
N ALA A 138 -2.90 3.92 -15.13
CA ALA A 138 -2.60 3.23 -16.39
C ALA A 138 -3.54 3.68 -17.51
N LEU A 139 -4.85 3.75 -17.25
CA LEU A 139 -5.82 4.22 -18.24
C LEU A 139 -5.59 5.68 -18.61
N GLY A 140 -5.21 6.53 -17.67
CA GLY A 140 -4.87 7.93 -17.96
C GLY A 140 -3.72 8.10 -18.98
N VAL A 141 -2.81 7.12 -19.05
CA VAL A 141 -1.71 7.12 -20.03
C VAL A 141 -2.13 6.52 -21.37
N TYR A 142 -2.82 5.36 -21.36
CA TYR A 142 -3.04 4.56 -22.58
C TYR A 142 -4.46 4.74 -23.17
N LEU A 143 -5.39 5.29 -22.41
CA LEU A 143 -6.77 5.59 -22.83
C LEU A 143 -7.23 6.94 -22.24
N PRO A 144 -6.58 8.07 -22.56
CA PRO A 144 -6.75 9.35 -21.87
C PRO A 144 -8.17 9.91 -21.94
N ASN A 145 -8.94 9.56 -22.96
CA ASN A 145 -10.33 10.00 -23.13
C ASN A 145 -11.32 9.19 -22.27
N PHE A 146 -10.89 8.09 -21.65
CA PHE A 146 -11.73 7.26 -20.80
C PHE A 146 -11.62 7.70 -19.33
N GLN A 147 -12.51 8.61 -18.93
CA GLN A 147 -12.58 9.04 -17.53
C GLN A 147 -13.30 7.99 -16.68
N LEU A 148 -12.60 7.44 -15.70
CA LEU A 148 -13.21 6.51 -14.74
C LEU A 148 -14.26 7.21 -13.87
N LYS A 149 -15.52 6.81 -14.03
CA LYS A 149 -16.67 7.25 -13.20
C LYS A 149 -17.16 6.03 -12.40
N THR A 150 -16.38 5.62 -11.39
CA THR A 150 -16.64 4.39 -10.64
C THR A 150 -17.04 4.70 -9.22
N ASN A 151 -18.12 4.11 -8.74
CA ASN A 151 -18.52 4.15 -7.33
C ASN A 151 -17.63 3.19 -6.53
N LEU A 152 -16.83 3.74 -5.63
CA LEU A 152 -15.92 2.98 -4.79
C LEU A 152 -16.54 2.73 -3.40
N PRO A 153 -16.21 1.59 -2.75
CA PRO A 153 -16.72 1.30 -1.42
C PRO A 153 -16.24 2.35 -0.41
N GLN A 154 -17.12 2.69 0.55
CA GLN A 154 -16.80 3.65 1.59
C GLN A 154 -15.64 3.17 2.45
N LYS A 155 -14.66 4.05 2.70
CA LYS A 155 -13.53 3.76 3.59
C LYS A 155 -13.99 3.84 5.05
N VAL A 156 -14.01 2.73 5.73
CA VAL A 156 -14.11 2.71 7.18
C VAL A 156 -12.72 2.93 7.75
N LEU A 157 -12.56 3.97 8.54
CA LEU A 157 -11.31 4.20 9.27
C LEU A 157 -11.29 3.26 10.47
N PRO A 158 -10.29 2.37 10.60
CA PRO A 158 -10.18 1.55 11.80
C PRO A 158 -9.87 2.45 12.98
N ASP A 159 -10.45 2.14 14.13
CA ASP A 159 -10.08 2.76 15.40
C ASP A 159 -8.58 2.51 15.64
N VAL A 160 -7.86 3.59 15.92
CA VAL A 160 -6.45 3.50 16.30
C VAL A 160 -6.42 3.44 17.83
N LEU A 161 -6.06 2.28 18.34
CA LEU A 161 -5.87 2.11 19.79
C LEU A 161 -4.46 2.58 20.15
N VAL A 162 -4.37 3.80 20.66
CA VAL A 162 -3.11 4.34 21.17
C VAL A 162 -2.85 3.71 22.55
N PRO A 163 -1.68 3.08 22.79
CA PRO A 163 -1.37 2.55 24.12
C PRO A 163 -1.22 3.68 25.14
N GLU A 164 -1.54 3.39 26.39
CA GLU A 164 -1.38 4.33 27.50
C GLU A 164 0.04 4.26 28.09
N ASN A 165 0.37 5.20 28.99
CA ASN A 165 1.69 5.25 29.63
C ASN A 165 2.04 3.94 30.36
N VAL A 166 1.07 3.37 31.07
CA VAL A 166 1.22 2.09 31.78
C VAL A 166 1.50 0.94 30.83
N ASP A 167 0.90 0.93 29.64
CA ASP A 167 1.13 -0.11 28.65
C ASP A 167 2.55 -0.05 28.10
N ILE A 168 3.06 1.17 27.83
CA ILE A 168 4.45 1.37 27.40
C ILE A 168 5.42 0.88 28.48
N GLN A 169 5.17 1.20 29.74
CA GLN A 169 6.01 0.72 30.86
C GLN A 169 6.03 -0.80 30.94
N ARG A 170 4.85 -1.45 30.90
CA ARG A 170 4.72 -2.92 30.92
C ARG A 170 5.45 -3.58 29.74
N MET A 171 5.35 -2.98 28.54
CA MET A 171 6.10 -3.46 27.37
C MET A 171 7.60 -3.37 27.60
N LEU A 172 8.11 -2.23 28.07
CA LEU A 172 9.56 -1.99 28.29
C LEU A 172 10.12 -2.91 29.39
N GLU A 173 9.39 -3.14 30.48
CA GLU A 173 9.78 -4.07 31.54
C GLU A 173 9.92 -5.50 31.00
N ARG A 174 8.94 -5.94 30.20
CA ARG A 174 8.94 -7.29 29.61
C ARG A 174 10.13 -7.55 28.68
N VAL A 175 10.59 -6.54 27.96
CA VAL A 175 11.64 -6.68 26.94
C VAL A 175 12.98 -6.08 27.36
N LYS A 176 13.15 -5.77 28.63
CA LYS A 176 14.34 -5.12 29.18
C LYS A 176 15.62 -5.87 28.77
N GLY A 177 16.63 -5.13 28.30
CA GLY A 177 17.90 -5.70 27.83
C GLY A 177 17.86 -6.35 26.46
N THR A 178 16.69 -6.40 25.81
CA THR A 178 16.57 -6.97 24.45
C THR A 178 16.54 -5.87 23.37
N ARG A 179 16.75 -6.25 22.11
CA ARG A 179 16.62 -5.32 20.97
C ARG A 179 15.22 -4.74 20.81
N MET A 180 14.19 -5.46 21.26
CA MET A 180 12.82 -4.96 21.25
C MET A 180 12.61 -3.80 22.22
N GLU A 181 13.35 -3.73 23.31
CA GLU A 181 13.36 -2.55 24.18
C GLU A 181 13.78 -1.30 23.40
N GLY A 182 14.91 -1.35 22.70
CA GLY A 182 15.36 -0.25 21.86
C GLY A 182 14.37 0.11 20.76
N ALA A 183 13.75 -0.90 20.12
CA ALA A 183 12.75 -0.66 19.11
C ALA A 183 11.49 0.05 19.66
N ILE A 184 11.03 -0.33 20.85
CA ILE A 184 9.88 0.28 21.53
C ILE A 184 10.22 1.70 21.98
N LEU A 185 11.40 1.93 22.58
CA LEU A 185 11.87 3.27 22.97
C LEU A 185 11.93 4.21 21.75
N LEU A 186 12.52 3.77 20.65
CA LEU A 186 12.61 4.56 19.42
C LEU A 186 11.23 4.84 18.80
N GLY A 187 10.29 3.90 18.91
CA GLY A 187 8.92 4.09 18.45
C GLY A 187 8.13 5.05 19.34
N ALA A 188 8.10 4.78 20.64
CA ALA A 188 7.27 5.49 21.61
C ALA A 188 7.84 6.85 22.03
N CYS A 189 9.16 6.94 22.30
CA CYS A 189 9.77 8.17 22.82
C CYS A 189 10.34 9.07 21.71
N CYS A 190 10.76 8.50 20.58
CA CYS A 190 11.33 9.25 19.48
C CYS A 190 10.40 9.40 18.27
N GLY A 191 9.26 8.70 18.27
CA GLY A 191 8.29 8.74 17.19
C GLY A 191 8.83 8.25 15.84
N MET A 192 9.85 7.38 15.82
CA MET A 192 10.44 6.86 14.59
C MET A 192 9.54 5.84 13.90
N ARG A 193 9.60 5.79 12.56
CA ARG A 193 8.93 4.74 11.78
C ARG A 193 9.69 3.42 11.92
N ARG A 194 8.99 2.29 11.88
CA ARG A 194 9.59 0.95 11.96
C ARG A 194 10.77 0.76 10.99
N SER A 195 10.63 1.21 9.74
CA SER A 195 11.70 1.13 8.75
C SER A 195 12.90 2.04 9.04
N GLU A 196 12.70 3.17 9.71
CA GLU A 196 13.74 4.09 10.19
C GLU A 196 14.48 3.46 11.38
N ILE A 197 13.76 2.83 12.29
CA ILE A 197 14.33 2.11 13.46
C ILE A 197 15.27 1.00 13.00
N CYS A 198 14.85 0.19 12.03
CA CYS A 198 15.69 -0.85 11.46
C CYS A 198 16.93 -0.29 10.74
N GLY A 199 16.81 0.91 10.15
CA GLY A 199 17.90 1.57 9.42
C GLY A 199 18.86 2.40 10.28
N LEU A 200 18.58 2.51 11.60
CA LEU A 200 19.43 3.29 12.50
C LEU A 200 20.76 2.58 12.74
N LYS A 201 21.88 3.28 12.47
CA LYS A 201 23.24 2.81 12.74
C LYS A 201 23.79 3.48 13.99
N TYR A 202 24.78 2.84 14.63
CA TYR A 202 25.46 3.44 15.80
C TYR A 202 26.12 4.79 15.47
N ILE A 203 26.62 4.99 14.25
CA ILE A 203 27.21 6.26 13.79
C ILE A 203 26.19 7.41 13.72
N ASP A 204 24.90 7.11 13.75
CA ASP A 204 23.84 8.11 13.74
C ASP A 204 23.46 8.60 15.15
N ILE A 205 24.07 8.04 16.19
CA ILE A 205 23.86 8.42 17.59
C ILE A 205 24.99 9.33 18.04
N ASP A 206 24.67 10.58 18.36
CA ASP A 206 25.57 11.51 19.03
C ASP A 206 25.30 11.43 20.54
N ALA A 207 26.07 10.60 21.24
CA ALA A 207 25.89 10.38 22.67
C ALA A 207 26.18 11.64 23.53
N LYS A 208 27.09 12.50 23.09
CA LYS A 208 27.44 13.73 23.84
C LYS A 208 26.30 14.75 23.77
N LYS A 209 25.63 14.86 22.62
CA LYS A 209 24.52 15.80 22.42
C LYS A 209 23.16 15.17 22.66
N SER A 210 23.07 13.88 22.96
CA SER A 210 21.82 13.11 23.04
C SER A 210 20.95 13.26 21.81
N ILE A 211 21.55 13.20 20.60
CA ILE A 211 20.89 13.35 19.31
C ILE A 211 20.90 12.05 18.53
N ILE A 212 19.74 11.69 17.97
CA ILE A 212 19.57 10.59 17.01
C ILE A 212 19.32 11.18 15.63
N LYS A 213 20.15 10.80 14.63
CA LYS A 213 20.06 11.27 13.24
C LYS A 213 19.31 10.23 12.40
N VAL A 214 18.10 10.54 11.97
CA VAL A 214 17.30 9.67 11.10
C VAL A 214 17.69 9.93 9.65
N ARG A 215 18.42 9.00 9.05
CA ARG A 215 18.97 9.15 7.69
C ARG A 215 18.56 8.05 6.72
N ARG A 216 18.24 6.85 7.24
CA ARG A 216 18.04 5.62 6.46
C ARG A 216 16.74 4.93 6.78
N THR A 217 16.34 4.09 5.87
CA THR A 217 15.22 3.16 6.06
C THR A 217 15.59 1.79 5.49
N ILE A 218 15.12 0.72 6.12
CA ILE A 218 15.15 -0.63 5.53
C ILE A 218 13.75 -0.93 4.96
N VAL A 219 13.72 -1.23 3.67
CA VAL A 219 12.48 -1.51 2.93
C VAL A 219 12.69 -2.67 1.97
N LYS A 220 11.61 -3.30 1.50
CA LYS A 220 11.68 -4.29 0.42
C LYS A 220 11.72 -3.59 -0.94
N ASP A 221 12.58 -4.07 -1.82
CA ASP A 221 12.58 -3.71 -3.24
C ASP A 221 11.38 -4.34 -3.98
N GLU A 222 11.31 -4.14 -5.27
CA GLU A 222 10.28 -4.68 -6.16
C GLU A 222 10.28 -6.22 -6.20
N ASN A 223 11.42 -6.85 -5.93
CA ASN A 223 11.60 -8.30 -5.89
C ASN A 223 11.36 -8.90 -4.49
N GLY A 224 11.08 -8.04 -3.50
CA GLY A 224 10.85 -8.45 -2.11
C GLY A 224 12.11 -8.62 -1.28
N LYS A 225 13.30 -8.28 -1.80
CA LYS A 225 14.57 -8.30 -1.08
C LYS A 225 14.69 -7.07 -0.18
N TRP A 226 15.21 -7.25 1.02
CA TRP A 226 15.48 -6.13 1.93
C TRP A 226 16.67 -5.31 1.46
N ILE A 227 16.46 -4.01 1.33
CA ILE A 227 17.49 -3.04 0.95
C ILE A 227 17.55 -1.87 1.94
N VAL A 228 18.75 -1.36 2.14
CA VAL A 228 18.98 -0.13 2.89
C VAL A 228 18.86 1.05 1.92
N ARG A 229 18.07 2.05 2.27
CA ARG A 229 17.97 3.30 1.52
C ARG A 229 18.45 4.45 2.36
N ASP A 230 19.47 5.15 1.91
CA ASP A 230 20.01 6.37 2.53
C ASP A 230 19.11 7.60 2.31
N THR A 231 18.10 7.45 1.46
CA THR A 231 17.09 8.48 1.24
C THR A 231 15.77 8.04 1.85
N THR A 232 15.25 8.84 2.75
CA THR A 232 13.88 8.74 3.22
C THR A 232 12.93 9.22 2.11
N LYS A 233 11.66 8.78 2.15
CA LYS A 233 10.63 9.03 1.11
C LYS A 233 10.48 10.50 0.71
N THR A 234 10.85 11.44 1.59
CA THR A 234 10.84 12.88 1.34
C THR A 234 12.06 13.53 1.98
N PRO A 235 12.60 14.64 1.45
CA PRO A 235 13.70 15.40 2.06
C PRO A 235 13.45 15.75 3.54
N LYS A 236 12.18 16.04 3.91
CA LYS A 236 11.76 16.34 5.29
C LYS A 236 11.82 15.16 6.25
N SER A 237 12.04 13.94 5.74
CA SER A 237 12.15 12.75 6.59
C SER A 237 13.56 12.60 7.19
N LYS A 238 14.61 13.23 6.61
CA LYS A 238 15.91 13.36 7.26
C LYS A 238 15.76 14.39 8.38
N ARG A 239 16.03 13.97 9.60
CA ARG A 239 15.88 14.82 10.78
C ARG A 239 16.79 14.39 11.91
N GLU A 240 17.03 15.30 12.80
CA GLU A 240 17.67 15.05 14.08
C GLU A 240 16.63 15.11 15.18
N ILE A 241 16.71 14.16 16.11
CA ILE A 241 15.80 14.05 17.25
C ILE A 241 16.64 14.12 18.52
N GLU A 242 16.53 15.21 19.25
CA GLU A 242 17.07 15.31 20.59
C GLU A 242 16.21 14.47 21.54
N VAL A 243 16.84 13.64 22.34
CA VAL A 243 16.19 12.68 23.23
C VAL A 243 16.75 12.76 24.65
N ALA A 244 16.04 12.24 25.62
CA ALA A 244 16.56 12.15 26.98
C ALA A 244 17.79 11.25 27.03
N PRO A 245 18.86 11.63 27.78
CA PRO A 245 20.12 10.88 27.84
C PRO A 245 19.96 9.39 28.17
N PHE A 246 19.00 9.03 29.01
CA PHE A 246 18.75 7.64 29.37
C PHE A 246 18.40 6.76 28.15
N ILE A 247 17.72 7.32 27.14
CA ILE A 247 17.40 6.59 25.91
C ILE A 247 18.67 6.20 25.17
N ILE A 248 19.61 7.13 25.06
CA ILE A 248 20.92 6.86 24.43
C ILE A 248 21.66 5.76 25.21
N GLY A 249 21.72 5.87 26.56
CA GLY A 249 22.34 4.83 27.40
C GLY A 249 21.75 3.46 27.12
N ARG A 250 20.42 3.33 27.18
CA ARG A 250 19.73 2.06 26.91
C ARG A 250 19.97 1.51 25.50
N LEU A 251 20.11 2.37 24.48
CA LEU A 251 20.41 1.94 23.12
C LEU A 251 21.86 1.46 22.96
N LEU A 252 22.81 2.09 23.67
CA LEU A 252 24.22 1.71 23.64
C LEU A 252 24.54 0.47 24.48
N ASP A 253 23.72 0.18 25.50
CA ASP A 253 23.82 -1.01 26.36
C ASP A 253 23.27 -2.29 25.66
N LEU A 254 22.58 -2.14 24.51
CA LEU A 254 22.08 -3.30 23.76
C LEU A 254 23.24 -4.13 23.19
N PRO A 255 23.07 -5.46 23.07
CA PRO A 255 24.06 -6.34 22.46
C PRO A 255 24.42 -5.87 21.05
N ARG A 256 25.71 -5.50 20.86
CA ARG A 256 26.19 -4.95 19.58
C ARG A 256 26.53 -6.08 18.60
N GLU A 257 25.75 -6.19 17.54
CA GLU A 257 25.98 -7.12 16.43
C GLU A 257 25.94 -6.35 15.11
N GLY A 258 27.09 -5.96 14.58
CA GLY A 258 27.23 -5.20 13.35
C GLY A 258 27.01 -3.69 13.54
N GLU A 259 26.61 -3.03 12.46
CA GLU A 259 26.49 -1.56 12.38
C GLU A 259 25.11 -1.00 12.78
N PHE A 260 24.07 -1.82 12.74
CA PHE A 260 22.70 -1.41 13.03
C PHE A 260 22.38 -1.58 14.52
N VAL A 261 21.77 -0.55 15.13
CA VAL A 261 21.44 -0.54 16.57
C VAL A 261 20.46 -1.66 16.93
N ILE A 262 19.40 -1.81 16.16
CA ILE A 262 18.36 -2.82 16.44
C ILE A 262 18.66 -4.15 15.75
N ASN A 263 19.38 -4.13 14.63
CA ASN A 263 19.76 -5.32 13.84
C ASN A 263 18.61 -6.32 13.65
N ARG A 264 17.45 -5.84 13.27
CA ARG A 264 16.23 -6.59 12.96
C ARG A 264 15.60 -6.07 11.70
N MET A 265 14.97 -6.96 10.92
CA MET A 265 14.16 -6.54 9.76
C MET A 265 12.78 -6.07 10.20
N PRO A 266 12.14 -5.15 9.42
CA PRO A 266 10.84 -4.62 9.78
C PRO A 266 9.75 -5.67 10.04
N ASP A 267 9.73 -6.77 9.28
CA ASP A 267 8.75 -7.84 9.48
C ASP A 267 9.00 -8.60 10.79
N THR A 268 10.27 -8.78 11.18
CA THR A 268 10.67 -9.40 12.45
C THR A 268 10.20 -8.56 13.64
N ILE A 269 10.46 -7.25 13.62
CA ILE A 269 9.96 -6.33 14.67
C ILE A 269 8.45 -6.45 14.82
N SER A 270 7.70 -6.53 13.70
CA SER A 270 6.24 -6.64 13.79
C SER A 270 5.78 -7.96 14.42
N LYS A 271 6.46 -9.07 14.11
CA LYS A 271 6.13 -10.40 14.68
C LYS A 271 6.44 -10.43 16.18
N GLU A 272 7.67 -10.05 16.55
CA GLU A 272 8.07 -9.99 17.98
C GLU A 272 7.16 -9.07 18.78
N PHE A 273 6.74 -7.94 18.22
CA PHE A 273 5.81 -7.01 18.88
C PHE A 273 4.41 -7.60 19.06
N ILE A 274 3.92 -8.39 18.10
CA ILE A 274 2.63 -9.08 18.24
C ILE A 274 2.68 -10.06 19.42
N ASP A 275 3.77 -10.78 19.58
CA ASP A 275 3.94 -11.73 20.70
C ASP A 275 3.97 -10.99 22.05
N ILE A 276 4.69 -9.86 22.12
CA ILE A 276 4.78 -9.01 23.31
C ILE A 276 3.40 -8.47 23.69
N ARG A 277 2.70 -7.82 22.76
CA ARG A 277 1.39 -7.22 23.01
C ARG A 277 0.35 -8.27 23.42
N ASN A 278 0.34 -9.43 22.76
CA ASN A 278 -0.61 -10.51 23.07
C ASN A 278 -0.39 -11.04 24.47
N ALA A 279 0.88 -11.23 24.88
CA ALA A 279 1.22 -11.66 26.23
C ALA A 279 0.83 -10.63 27.33
N LEU A 280 0.62 -9.36 26.95
CA LEU A 280 0.16 -8.28 27.83
C LEU A 280 -1.34 -8.00 27.71
N GLY A 281 -2.07 -8.73 26.84
CA GLY A 281 -3.49 -8.50 26.59
C GLY A 281 -3.78 -7.21 25.82
N LEU A 282 -2.79 -6.69 25.05
CA LEU A 282 -2.91 -5.44 24.31
C LEU A 282 -3.26 -5.71 22.82
N THR A 283 -3.87 -4.72 22.17
CA THR A 283 -4.32 -4.84 20.77
C THR A 283 -3.64 -3.86 19.82
N CYS A 284 -2.81 -2.93 20.32
CA CYS A 284 -2.11 -1.94 19.52
C CYS A 284 -1.12 -2.58 18.52
N ARG A 285 -0.79 -1.88 17.46
CA ARG A 285 0.21 -2.25 16.47
C ARG A 285 1.52 -1.54 16.78
N PHE A 286 2.66 -2.05 16.30
CA PHE A 286 3.96 -1.37 16.47
C PHE A 286 3.95 0.09 16.00
N HIS A 287 3.20 0.41 14.93
CA HIS A 287 3.10 1.79 14.44
C HIS A 287 2.33 2.71 15.39
N ASP A 288 1.49 2.15 16.24
CA ASP A 288 0.70 2.91 17.20
C ASP A 288 1.57 3.47 18.36
N LEU A 289 2.80 2.94 18.56
CA LEU A 289 3.82 3.56 19.41
C LEU A 289 4.19 4.98 18.91
N ARG A 290 4.24 5.16 17.60
CA ARG A 290 4.45 6.48 17.01
C ARG A 290 3.22 7.38 17.17
N HIS A 291 2.02 6.83 17.16
CA HIS A 291 0.81 7.55 17.47
C HIS A 291 0.79 7.98 18.95
N TYR A 292 1.25 7.12 19.85
CA TYR A 292 1.47 7.47 21.25
C TYR A 292 2.39 8.68 21.43
N ASN A 293 3.55 8.71 20.74
CA ASN A 293 4.45 9.88 20.77
C ASN A 293 3.76 11.18 20.32
N ALA A 294 2.96 11.10 19.24
CA ALA A 294 2.19 12.24 18.76
C ALA A 294 1.12 12.69 19.78
N SER A 295 0.45 11.75 20.45
CA SER A 295 -0.55 12.06 21.49
C SER A 295 0.08 12.73 22.71
N ILE A 296 1.28 12.31 23.12
CA ILE A 296 2.05 13.01 24.18
C ILE A 296 2.35 14.46 23.78
N MET A 297 2.79 14.70 22.55
CA MET A 297 3.06 16.07 22.08
C MET A 297 1.78 16.94 22.06
N LEU A 298 0.65 16.36 21.69
CA LEU A 298 -0.65 17.03 21.76
C LEU A 298 -1.01 17.37 23.22
N ALA A 299 -0.87 16.41 24.13
CA ALA A 299 -1.18 16.61 25.56
C ALA A 299 -0.30 17.71 26.18
N LEU A 300 0.93 17.88 25.69
CA LEU A 300 1.86 18.94 26.08
C LEU A 300 1.67 20.25 25.30
N ASN A 301 0.63 20.36 24.48
CA ASN A 301 0.35 21.54 23.66
C ASN A 301 1.54 21.96 22.74
N VAL A 302 2.33 20.99 22.24
CA VAL A 302 3.45 21.28 21.36
C VAL A 302 2.92 21.80 20.02
N PRO A 303 3.34 22.99 19.54
CA PRO A 303 2.85 23.55 18.29
C PRO A 303 3.12 22.62 17.11
N ASP A 304 2.16 22.52 16.17
CA ASP A 304 2.18 21.61 15.01
C ASP A 304 3.50 21.63 14.24
N LYS A 305 4.10 22.82 14.07
CA LYS A 305 5.38 22.98 13.36
C LYS A 305 6.51 22.16 13.98
N TYR A 306 6.62 22.15 15.30
CA TYR A 306 7.65 21.40 16.03
C TYR A 306 7.32 19.91 16.07
N ALA A 307 6.07 19.54 16.30
CA ALA A 307 5.60 18.16 16.25
C ALA A 307 5.85 17.54 14.87
N MET A 308 5.51 18.27 13.78
CA MET A 308 5.78 17.83 12.41
C MET A 308 7.27 17.63 12.13
N LYS A 309 8.13 18.57 12.57
CA LYS A 309 9.58 18.47 12.42
C LYS A 309 10.12 17.22 13.13
N ARG A 310 9.75 17.01 14.39
CA ARG A 310 10.18 15.86 15.20
C ARG A 310 9.71 14.53 14.60
N MET A 311 8.45 14.46 14.16
CA MET A 311 7.87 13.27 13.58
C MET A 311 8.26 13.03 12.12
N GLY A 312 8.80 14.03 11.42
CA GLY A 312 9.06 13.96 9.98
C GLY A 312 7.76 13.79 9.17
N TYR A 313 6.72 14.58 9.51
CA TYR A 313 5.50 14.71 8.71
C TYR A 313 5.63 15.83 7.70
N SER A 314 5.16 15.59 6.47
CA SER A 314 5.21 16.58 5.41
C SER A 314 4.00 17.52 5.41
N THR A 315 2.89 17.11 6.00
CA THR A 315 1.63 17.89 6.02
C THR A 315 0.98 17.90 7.41
N PRO A 316 0.33 19.02 7.80
CA PRO A 316 -0.45 19.10 9.04
C PRO A 316 -1.62 18.10 9.07
N ALA A 317 -2.20 17.78 7.92
CA ALA A 317 -3.31 16.84 7.82
C ALA A 317 -2.94 15.44 8.37
N THR A 318 -1.69 15.01 8.17
CA THR A 318 -1.22 13.73 8.72
C THR A 318 -1.13 13.78 10.25
N LEU A 319 -0.67 14.90 10.80
CA LEU A 319 -0.57 15.10 12.25
C LEU A 319 -1.97 15.20 12.88
N LYS A 320 -2.87 16.01 12.31
CA LYS A 320 -4.24 16.18 12.78
C LYS A 320 -5.02 14.86 12.78
N LYS A 321 -4.82 14.01 11.78
CA LYS A 321 -5.43 12.68 11.73
C LYS A 321 -4.99 11.77 12.88
N VAL A 322 -3.75 11.91 13.35
CA VAL A 322 -3.24 11.20 14.53
C VAL A 322 -3.82 11.80 15.82
N TYR A 323 -3.97 13.12 15.88
CA TYR A 323 -4.55 13.82 17.02
C TYR A 323 -6.03 13.52 17.28
N GLN A 324 -6.77 13.03 16.27
CA GLN A 324 -8.18 12.62 16.45
C GLN A 324 -8.35 11.42 17.43
N HIS A 325 -7.25 10.74 17.72
CA HIS A 325 -7.22 9.65 18.71
C HIS A 325 -6.56 10.18 19.99
N THR A 326 -7.33 10.93 20.78
CA THR A 326 -6.89 11.51 22.05
C THR A 326 -6.70 10.44 23.12
N MET A 327 -5.77 10.67 24.03
CA MET A 327 -5.65 9.87 25.26
C MET A 327 -6.89 10.11 26.12
N LYS A 328 -7.52 9.04 26.60
CA LYS A 328 -8.75 9.09 27.41
C LYS A 328 -8.60 9.96 28.66
N ASP A 329 -7.41 9.94 29.27
CA ASP A 329 -7.15 10.75 30.50
C ASP A 329 -7.14 12.24 30.15
N LYS A 330 -6.59 12.64 28.99
CA LYS A 330 -6.60 14.05 28.56
C LYS A 330 -8.01 14.52 28.21
N GLU A 331 -8.82 13.66 27.62
CA GLU A 331 -10.23 13.97 27.32
C GLU A 331 -11.02 14.23 28.59
N LYS A 332 -10.81 13.41 29.65
CA LYS A 332 -11.44 13.63 31.00
C LYS A 332 -10.97 14.94 31.61
N GLU A 333 -9.65 15.22 31.56
CA GLU A 333 -9.07 16.47 32.07
C GLU A 333 -9.68 17.70 31.41
N VAL A 334 -9.75 17.69 30.07
CA VAL A 334 -10.35 18.77 29.29
C VAL A 334 -11.84 18.92 29.62
N THR A 335 -12.58 17.82 29.70
CA THR A 335 -14.01 17.83 30.10
C THR A 335 -14.21 18.39 31.49
N SER A 336 -13.39 17.97 32.45
CA SER A 336 -13.40 18.51 33.83
C SER A 336 -13.13 20.02 33.83
N THR A 337 -12.12 20.47 33.07
CA THR A 337 -11.79 21.89 32.97
C THR A 337 -12.94 22.71 32.37
N ILE A 338 -13.55 22.21 31.30
CA ILE A 338 -14.72 22.87 30.67
C ILE A 338 -15.87 22.95 31.67
N ASN A 339 -16.20 21.84 32.33
CA ASN A 339 -17.28 21.80 33.30
C ASN A 339 -17.05 22.76 34.50
N SER A 340 -15.81 22.82 34.99
CA SER A 340 -15.45 23.77 36.06
C SER A 340 -15.61 25.22 35.61
N GLN A 341 -15.16 25.55 34.40
CA GLN A 341 -15.31 26.88 33.81
C GLN A 341 -16.80 27.25 33.64
N MET A 342 -17.59 26.32 33.08
CA MET A 342 -19.04 26.56 32.90
C MET A 342 -19.74 26.74 34.26
N SER A 343 -19.40 25.91 35.26
CA SER A 343 -19.93 26.05 36.59
C SER A 343 -19.60 27.42 37.21
N SER A 344 -18.35 27.89 37.05
CA SER A 344 -17.95 29.22 37.59
C SER A 344 -18.67 30.39 36.91
N LEU A 345 -18.98 30.24 35.62
CA LEU A 345 -19.67 31.28 34.85
C LEU A 345 -21.17 31.36 35.19
N PHE A 346 -21.80 30.26 35.54
CA PHE A 346 -23.24 30.19 35.71
C PHE A 346 -23.68 30.06 37.19
N SER A 347 -22.79 29.70 38.12
CA SER A 347 -23.09 29.70 39.57
C SER A 347 -22.86 31.04 40.22
N GLY A 348 -22.29 32.05 39.54
CA GLY A 348 -22.09 33.41 40.08
C GLY A 348 -23.34 34.31 40.10
N ASN A 349 -24.49 33.84 39.57
CA ASN A 349 -25.72 34.68 39.52
C ASN A 349 -26.85 34.22 40.44
N ALA A 350 -26.56 33.37 41.46
CA ALA A 350 -27.59 32.89 42.37
C ALA A 350 -27.54 33.55 43.79
N GLY A 351 -26.94 34.72 43.87
CA GLY A 351 -26.81 35.37 45.17
C GLY A 351 -26.91 36.90 45.08
N ASP A 352 -28.07 37.46 44.69
CA ASP A 352 -28.47 38.80 45.03
C ASP A 352 -29.94 39.06 44.59
N SER A 353 -30.85 38.41 45.26
CA SER A 353 -32.27 38.83 45.27
C SER A 353 -32.94 38.37 46.56
N GLU A 354 -32.47 38.92 47.70
CA GLU A 354 -33.24 39.05 48.92
C GLU A 354 -32.69 40.23 49.69
N THR A 355 -33.33 41.40 49.48
CA THR A 355 -33.70 42.40 50.50
C THR A 355 -34.72 43.37 49.91
#